data_ce927129661207570229e0e5e8402437
#
_entry.id   ce927129661207570229e0e5e8402437
#
_cell.length_a   1.000
_cell.length_b   1.000
_cell.length_c   1.000
_cell.angle_alpha   90.00
_cell.angle_beta   90.00
_cell.angle_gamma   90.00
#
_symmetry.space_group_name_H-M   'P 1'
#
loop_
_entity.id
_entity.type
_entity.pdbx_description
1 polymer ?
#
loop_
_entity_poly.entity_id
_entity_poly.type
_entity_poly.pdbx_seq_one_letter_code
_entity_poly.pdbx_strand_id
1 'polypeptide(L)'
;LLHYFEEMIEEAQRQQRELQSAQASFFEQFDAANSYNNGGSVYEIPDLPEWEQKELLSMEKEALGFYITSHPLLRYADHLGLVTNANSGNLSTKKDKDSVTIAGVVSSFSERQTKKKEIMCNIILEDLQGSANVIFWADTYSKYYAILHEDEPLVISGIIDMGDESVKIIAQEVTPLHKALEKPYKYVRFIIDANKILPETIKSLKDTIKKYRGHYESYMHIINGKSETIIYLGDDCRLDINENLRKETDRILGEGATIYS
;
A
#
# COMPACT_ATOMS: atom_id res chain seq x y z
N LEU A 1 6.86 8.26 26.97
CA LEU A 1 8.08 7.49 27.28
C LEU A 1 9.28 8.00 26.46
N LEU A 2 9.20 8.14 25.14
CA LEU A 2 10.29 8.62 24.29
C LEU A 2 10.76 10.03 24.65
N HIS A 3 9.87 10.91 25.10
CA HIS A 3 10.20 12.28 25.49
C HIS A 3 11.21 12.36 26.63
N TYR A 4 11.18 11.41 27.57
CA TYR A 4 12.10 11.36 28.71
C TYR A 4 13.17 10.26 28.59
N PHE A 5 13.29 9.64 27.42
CA PHE A 5 14.17 8.48 27.24
C PHE A 5 15.64 8.79 27.54
N GLU A 6 16.14 9.92 27.06
CA GLU A 6 17.51 10.35 27.32
C GLU A 6 17.74 10.65 28.79
N GLU A 7 16.84 11.38 29.44
CA GLU A 7 16.91 11.70 30.86
C GLU A 7 16.85 10.43 31.73
N MET A 8 16.00 9.47 31.36
CA MET A 8 15.90 8.17 32.05
C MET A 8 17.18 7.34 31.93
N ILE A 9 17.84 7.38 30.75
CA ILE A 9 19.13 6.70 30.57
C ILE A 9 20.22 7.37 31.39
N GLU A 10 20.31 8.68 31.40
CA GLU A 10 21.31 9.41 32.21
C GLU A 10 21.12 9.14 33.70
N GLU A 11 19.86 9.16 34.16
CA GLU A 11 19.53 8.84 35.56
C GLU A 11 19.91 7.40 35.91
N ALA A 12 19.56 6.42 35.05
CA ALA A 12 19.94 5.02 35.26
C ALA A 12 21.46 4.81 35.26
N GLN A 13 22.19 5.50 34.38
CA GLN A 13 23.65 5.43 34.37
C GLN A 13 24.27 6.09 35.59
N ARG A 14 23.68 7.16 36.11
CA ARG A 14 24.11 7.82 37.34
C ARG A 14 23.95 6.86 38.52
N GLN A 15 22.76 6.28 38.69
CA GLN A 15 22.48 5.30 39.75
C GLN A 15 23.42 4.10 39.67
N GLN A 16 23.70 3.61 38.47
CA GLN A 16 24.60 2.48 38.27
C GLN A 16 26.06 2.83 38.68
N ARG A 17 26.54 4.07 38.36
CA ARG A 17 27.85 4.54 38.79
C ARG A 17 27.94 4.71 40.32
N GLU A 18 26.88 5.21 40.94
CA GLU A 18 26.79 5.37 42.39
C GLU A 18 26.84 4.02 43.11
N LEU A 19 26.14 3.03 42.57
CA LEU A 19 26.19 1.64 43.11
C LEU A 19 27.55 0.97 42.89
N GLN A 20 28.30 1.30 41.84
CA GLN A 20 29.64 0.77 41.57
C GLN A 20 30.73 1.49 42.33
N SER A 21 30.53 2.75 42.71
CA SER A 21 31.47 3.48 43.57
C SER A 21 31.28 2.97 44.99
N ALA A 22 32.24 2.14 45.48
CA ALA A 22 32.24 1.53 46.82
C ALA A 22 32.35 2.53 48.01
N GLN A 23 32.06 3.79 47.76
CA GLN A 23 31.88 4.81 48.80
C GLN A 23 30.39 4.94 49.12
N ALA A 24 29.90 4.04 49.95
CA ALA A 24 28.64 4.26 50.64
C ALA A 24 28.80 5.52 51.50
N SER A 25 28.14 6.60 51.14
CA SER A 25 28.09 7.80 51.95
C SER A 25 27.48 7.44 53.30
N PHE A 26 28.14 7.83 54.39
CA PHE A 26 27.64 7.63 55.76
C PHE A 26 26.23 8.23 55.97
N PHE A 27 25.80 9.13 55.12
CA PHE A 27 24.46 9.74 55.10
C PHE A 27 23.36 8.83 54.51
N GLU A 28 23.69 7.87 53.64
CA GLU A 28 22.69 6.96 53.04
C GLU A 28 22.12 5.97 54.05
N GLN A 29 22.84 5.65 55.10
CA GLN A 29 22.31 4.77 56.16
C GLN A 29 21.20 5.41 57.01
N PHE A 30 21.13 6.75 57.04
CA PHE A 30 20.04 7.45 57.74
C PHE A 30 18.83 7.69 56.85
N ASP A 31 19.00 7.80 55.53
CA ASP A 31 17.91 7.96 54.57
C ASP A 31 17.24 6.62 54.19
N ALA A 32 17.96 5.50 54.28
CA ALA A 32 17.41 4.18 53.95
C ALA A 32 16.26 3.74 54.91
N ALA A 33 16.14 4.35 56.09
CA ALA A 33 15.03 4.09 57.01
C ALA A 33 13.73 4.86 56.60
N ASN A 34 13.83 5.91 55.78
CA ASN A 34 12.73 6.73 55.34
C ASN A 34 12.40 6.61 53.82
N SER A 35 13.23 5.91 53.06
CA SER A 35 13.13 5.83 51.61
C SER A 35 12.34 4.63 51.07
N TYR A 36 11.53 3.98 51.87
CA TYR A 36 10.49 3.08 51.32
C TYR A 36 9.30 3.84 50.70
N ASN A 37 9.31 5.15 50.75
CA ASN A 37 8.33 5.98 50.08
C ASN A 37 9.06 7.10 49.29
N ASN A 38 8.98 7.08 47.99
CA ASN A 38 9.30 8.13 47.03
C ASN A 38 10.76 8.37 46.63
N GLY A 39 11.31 7.56 45.78
CA GLY A 39 12.54 7.85 45.06
C GLY A 39 12.45 7.64 43.55
N GLY A 40 11.28 7.49 42.98
CA GLY A 40 11.11 7.55 41.54
C GLY A 40 10.79 8.97 41.10
N SER A 41 11.59 9.57 40.23
CA SER A 41 11.21 10.77 39.52
C SER A 41 9.84 10.52 38.90
N VAL A 42 8.81 11.20 39.39
CA VAL A 42 7.47 11.14 38.78
C VAL A 42 7.55 11.95 37.50
N TYR A 43 7.87 11.28 36.40
CA TYR A 43 7.78 11.91 35.10
C TYR A 43 6.31 12.14 34.78
N GLU A 44 5.89 13.38 34.71
CA GLU A 44 4.58 13.73 34.18
C GLU A 44 4.57 13.41 32.69
N ILE A 45 3.79 12.43 32.26
CA ILE A 45 3.64 12.09 30.84
C ILE A 45 2.96 13.28 30.16
N PRO A 46 3.67 14.02 29.26
CA PRO A 46 3.05 15.14 28.57
C PRO A 46 1.94 14.63 27.64
N ASP A 47 0.85 15.37 27.56
CA ASP A 47 -0.23 15.13 26.60
C ASP A 47 0.22 15.63 25.22
N LEU A 48 1.02 14.80 24.53
CA LEU A 48 1.52 15.05 23.20
C LEU A 48 0.61 14.35 22.18
N PRO A 49 0.32 15.02 21.05
CA PRO A 49 -0.38 14.37 19.96
C PRO A 49 0.41 13.16 19.46
N GLU A 50 -0.27 12.11 19.07
CA GLU A 50 0.34 10.94 18.44
C GLU A 50 0.97 11.35 17.10
N TRP A 51 2.07 10.69 16.73
CA TRP A 51 2.71 10.92 15.44
C TRP A 51 1.79 10.54 14.29
N GLU A 52 1.95 11.22 13.16
CA GLU A 52 1.24 10.82 11.95
C GLU A 52 1.65 9.39 11.56
N GLN A 53 0.68 8.62 11.07
CA GLN A 53 0.89 7.20 10.72
C GLN A 53 2.06 7.01 9.72
N LYS A 54 2.28 7.97 8.81
CA LYS A 54 3.40 7.94 7.86
C LYS A 54 4.75 8.02 8.57
N GLU A 55 4.88 8.94 9.54
CA GLU A 55 6.08 9.12 10.35
C GLU A 55 6.37 7.89 11.22
N LEU A 56 5.34 7.38 11.88
CA LEU A 56 5.43 6.19 12.72
C LEU A 56 5.91 4.97 11.93
N LEU A 57 5.38 4.74 10.74
CA LEU A 57 5.79 3.64 9.86
C LEU A 57 7.20 3.84 9.31
N SER A 58 7.62 5.08 9.02
CA SER A 58 8.99 5.38 8.59
C SER A 58 10.01 5.07 9.69
N MET A 59 9.73 5.49 10.93
CA MET A 59 10.58 5.19 12.10
C MET A 59 10.61 3.68 12.42
N GLU A 60 9.48 2.99 12.27
CA GLU A 60 9.41 1.54 12.46
C GLU A 60 10.31 0.81 11.46
N LYS A 61 10.24 1.18 10.18
CA LYS A 61 11.09 0.63 9.11
C LYS A 61 12.57 0.95 9.34
N GLU A 62 12.89 2.19 9.75
CA GLU A 62 14.25 2.60 10.06
C GLU A 62 14.84 1.80 11.23
N ALA A 63 14.06 1.62 12.28
CA ALA A 63 14.51 0.93 13.50
C ALA A 63 14.58 -0.60 13.34
N LEU A 64 13.63 -1.22 12.64
CA LEU A 64 13.43 -2.66 12.58
C LEU A 64 13.75 -3.27 11.21
N GLY A 65 13.79 -2.45 10.17
CA GLY A 65 14.00 -2.89 8.79
C GLY A 65 12.74 -3.37 8.05
N PHE A 66 11.59 -3.46 8.75
CA PHE A 66 10.31 -3.90 8.18
C PHE A 66 9.14 -3.28 8.95
N TYR A 67 7.94 -3.38 8.37
CA TYR A 67 6.71 -2.86 8.98
C TYR A 67 6.04 -3.92 9.87
N ILE A 68 5.74 -3.60 11.13
CA ILE A 68 5.02 -4.46 12.08
C ILE A 68 3.59 -3.97 12.29
N THR A 69 3.44 -2.66 12.55
CA THR A 69 2.16 -2.08 12.97
C THR A 69 1.15 -2.07 11.84
N SER A 70 1.57 -1.68 10.63
CA SER A 70 0.70 -1.61 9.46
C SER A 70 1.53 -1.52 8.17
N HIS A 71 1.05 -2.14 7.10
CA HIS A 71 1.68 -1.97 5.79
C HIS A 71 1.19 -0.67 5.13
N PRO A 72 2.08 0.16 4.51
CA PRO A 72 1.69 1.42 3.88
C PRO A 72 0.57 1.33 2.83
N LEU A 73 0.43 0.15 2.19
CA LEU A 73 -0.64 -0.11 1.23
C LEU A 73 -2.01 -0.37 1.85
N LEU A 74 -2.11 -0.69 3.15
CA LEU A 74 -3.40 -1.05 3.77
C LEU A 74 -4.43 0.06 3.65
N ARG A 75 -4.01 1.32 3.75
CA ARG A 75 -4.91 2.48 3.55
C ARG A 75 -5.49 2.58 2.14
N TYR A 76 -4.89 1.89 1.17
CA TYR A 76 -5.33 1.88 -0.23
C TYR A 76 -5.93 0.54 -0.65
N ALA A 77 -6.08 -0.43 0.27
CA ALA A 77 -6.44 -1.82 -0.04
C ALA A 77 -7.69 -1.92 -0.93
N ASP A 78 -8.73 -1.13 -0.63
CA ASP A 78 -9.99 -1.13 -1.38
C ASP A 78 -9.88 -0.49 -2.77
N HIS A 79 -8.77 0.20 -3.06
CA HIS A 79 -8.57 0.92 -4.32
C HIS A 79 -7.45 0.31 -5.19
N LEU A 80 -6.66 -0.62 -4.65
CA LEU A 80 -5.54 -1.23 -5.40
C LEU A 80 -6.01 -1.90 -6.70
N GLY A 81 -7.12 -2.65 -6.64
CA GLY A 81 -7.68 -3.32 -7.82
C GLY A 81 -8.16 -2.38 -8.93
N LEU A 82 -8.28 -1.07 -8.67
CA LEU A 82 -8.62 -0.08 -9.70
C LEU A 82 -7.43 0.25 -10.60
N VAL A 83 -6.22 0.16 -10.06
CA VAL A 83 -4.98 0.58 -10.72
C VAL A 83 -4.01 -0.57 -10.96
N THR A 84 -4.32 -1.79 -10.49
CA THR A 84 -3.51 -3.00 -10.67
C THR A 84 -4.29 -4.12 -11.33
N ASN A 85 -3.60 -5.01 -12.05
CA ASN A 85 -4.15 -6.24 -12.63
C ASN A 85 -3.43 -7.50 -12.14
N ALA A 86 -2.44 -7.33 -11.27
CA ALA A 86 -1.67 -8.40 -10.67
C ALA A 86 -1.19 -8.02 -9.26
N ASN A 87 -0.74 -9.01 -8.50
CA ASN A 87 -0.06 -8.87 -7.23
C ASN A 87 1.02 -9.95 -7.10
N SER A 88 1.90 -9.87 -6.10
CA SER A 88 2.99 -10.83 -5.89
C SER A 88 2.51 -12.29 -5.80
N GLY A 89 1.33 -12.52 -5.21
CA GLY A 89 0.76 -13.87 -5.05
C GLY A 89 0.27 -14.51 -6.33
N ASN A 90 -0.07 -13.73 -7.38
CA ASN A 90 -0.60 -14.26 -8.63
C ASN A 90 0.32 -14.13 -9.85
N LEU A 91 1.51 -13.56 -9.70
CA LEU A 91 2.47 -13.42 -10.82
C LEU A 91 2.84 -14.76 -11.47
N SER A 92 2.96 -15.82 -10.69
CA SER A 92 3.29 -17.17 -11.19
C SER A 92 2.19 -17.80 -12.05
N THR A 93 0.97 -17.28 -11.98
CA THR A 93 -0.17 -17.76 -12.81
C THR A 93 -0.26 -17.06 -14.16
N LYS A 94 0.48 -15.97 -14.36
CA LYS A 94 0.56 -15.22 -15.62
C LYS A 94 1.47 -15.93 -16.61
N LYS A 95 1.44 -15.50 -17.86
CA LYS A 95 2.29 -16.06 -18.92
C LYS A 95 3.52 -15.17 -19.13
N ASP A 96 4.56 -15.76 -19.71
CA ASP A 96 5.71 -14.98 -20.15
C ASP A 96 5.29 -13.90 -21.15
N LYS A 97 5.85 -12.70 -20.96
CA LYS A 97 5.53 -11.47 -21.73
C LYS A 97 4.14 -10.88 -21.50
N ASP A 98 3.35 -11.39 -20.56
CA ASP A 98 2.11 -10.73 -20.16
C ASP A 98 2.39 -9.34 -19.59
N SER A 99 1.53 -8.38 -19.94
CA SER A 99 1.55 -7.04 -19.36
C SER A 99 0.93 -7.07 -17.96
N VAL A 100 1.66 -6.59 -16.98
CA VAL A 100 1.21 -6.53 -15.59
C VAL A 100 1.38 -5.15 -15.00
N THR A 101 0.48 -4.81 -14.10
CA THR A 101 0.57 -3.61 -13.28
C THR A 101 0.38 -4.02 -11.82
N ILE A 102 1.37 -3.75 -11.00
CA ILE A 102 1.37 -4.08 -9.57
C ILE A 102 1.60 -2.81 -8.74
N ALA A 103 1.15 -2.84 -7.49
CA ALA A 103 1.42 -1.76 -6.54
C ALA A 103 2.18 -2.32 -5.34
N GLY A 104 3.13 -1.54 -4.82
CA GLY A 104 3.96 -1.96 -3.71
C GLY A 104 4.82 -0.84 -3.15
N VAL A 105 5.59 -1.17 -2.12
CA VAL A 105 6.63 -0.32 -1.54
C VAL A 105 7.98 -0.96 -1.85
N VAL A 106 8.97 -0.14 -2.14
CA VAL A 106 10.35 -0.64 -2.36
C VAL A 106 10.93 -1.09 -1.02
N SER A 107 11.20 -2.39 -0.89
CA SER A 107 11.82 -2.96 0.32
C SER A 107 13.31 -3.19 0.17
N SER A 108 13.79 -3.39 -1.04
CA SER A 108 15.21 -3.58 -1.33
C SER A 108 15.58 -2.98 -2.67
N PHE A 109 16.80 -2.47 -2.75
CA PHE A 109 17.31 -1.75 -3.89
C PHE A 109 18.74 -2.22 -4.21
N SER A 110 19.01 -2.61 -5.46
CA SER A 110 20.31 -3.10 -5.90
C SER A 110 20.66 -2.58 -7.28
N GLU A 111 21.62 -1.69 -7.35
CA GLU A 111 22.19 -1.21 -8.61
C GLU A 111 23.25 -2.16 -9.14
N ARG A 112 23.27 -2.31 -10.46
CA ARG A 112 24.31 -3.09 -11.15
C ARG A 112 24.70 -2.39 -12.44
N GLN A 113 26.00 -2.45 -12.76
CA GLN A 113 26.49 -1.94 -14.02
C GLN A 113 26.41 -3.03 -15.10
N THR A 114 25.81 -2.69 -16.23
CA THR A 114 25.77 -3.57 -17.41
C THR A 114 27.14 -3.65 -18.09
N LYS A 115 27.32 -4.62 -19.01
CA LYS A 115 28.54 -4.71 -19.85
C LYS A 115 28.80 -3.44 -20.67
N LYS A 116 27.77 -2.64 -20.94
CA LYS A 116 27.86 -1.35 -21.64
C LYS A 116 28.18 -0.17 -20.72
N LYS A 117 28.47 -0.44 -19.44
CA LYS A 117 28.71 0.57 -18.39
C LYS A 117 27.46 1.43 -18.04
N GLU A 118 26.29 1.00 -18.43
CA GLU A 118 25.01 1.62 -18.05
C GLU A 118 24.57 1.08 -16.70
N ILE A 119 23.89 1.90 -15.88
CA ILE A 119 23.40 1.48 -14.57
C ILE A 119 21.99 0.93 -14.75
N MET A 120 21.75 -0.29 -14.33
CA MET A 120 20.45 -0.91 -14.18
C MET A 120 20.14 -1.12 -12.70
N CYS A 121 18.87 -1.21 -12.36
CA CYS A 121 18.45 -1.46 -11.00
C CYS A 121 17.55 -2.67 -10.89
N ASN A 122 17.72 -3.44 -9.83
CA ASN A 122 16.79 -4.47 -9.40
C ASN A 122 16.24 -4.08 -8.04
N ILE A 123 14.91 -4.02 -7.92
CA ILE A 123 14.23 -3.77 -6.66
C ILE A 123 13.41 -4.97 -6.24
N ILE A 124 13.19 -5.09 -4.94
CA ILE A 124 12.13 -5.93 -4.39
C ILE A 124 10.98 -5.01 -4.04
N LEU A 125 9.85 -5.23 -4.69
CA LEU A 125 8.60 -4.53 -4.44
C LEU A 125 7.75 -5.40 -3.52
N GLU A 126 7.40 -4.88 -2.35
CA GLU A 126 6.56 -5.56 -1.36
C GLU A 126 5.12 -5.08 -1.46
N ASP A 127 4.19 -6.01 -1.53
CA ASP A 127 2.75 -5.76 -1.52
C ASP A 127 2.06 -6.46 -0.34
N LEU A 128 0.72 -6.48 -0.31
CA LEU A 128 -0.05 -7.10 0.78
C LEU A 128 -0.01 -8.64 0.77
N GLN A 129 0.48 -9.27 -0.29
CA GLN A 129 0.53 -10.73 -0.46
C GLN A 129 1.95 -11.29 -0.40
N GLY A 130 2.97 -10.45 -0.53
CA GLY A 130 4.37 -10.85 -0.50
C GLY A 130 5.27 -9.89 -1.26
N SER A 131 6.26 -10.41 -1.97
CA SER A 131 7.25 -9.60 -2.68
C SER A 131 7.43 -10.03 -4.14
N ALA A 132 7.76 -9.08 -4.99
CA ALA A 132 8.03 -9.28 -6.41
C ALA A 132 9.38 -8.67 -6.81
N ASN A 133 10.15 -9.38 -7.64
CA ASN A 133 11.37 -8.86 -8.24
C ASN A 133 11.04 -7.99 -9.45
N VAL A 134 11.51 -6.74 -9.46
CA VAL A 134 11.31 -5.80 -10.56
C VAL A 134 12.65 -5.29 -11.07
N ILE A 135 12.86 -5.43 -12.37
CA ILE A 135 14.10 -5.02 -13.06
C ILE A 135 13.83 -3.72 -13.83
N PHE A 136 14.70 -2.76 -13.62
CA PHE A 136 14.74 -1.50 -14.35
C PHE A 136 16.00 -1.48 -15.23
N TRP A 137 15.79 -1.54 -16.54
CA TRP A 137 16.87 -1.30 -17.48
C TRP A 137 17.31 0.17 -17.44
N ALA A 138 18.49 0.47 -17.91
CA ALA A 138 19.15 1.75 -17.75
C ALA A 138 18.29 2.96 -18.14
N ASP A 139 17.61 2.90 -19.25
CA ASP A 139 16.73 3.99 -19.71
C ASP A 139 15.56 4.23 -18.75
N THR A 140 14.87 3.16 -18.37
CA THR A 140 13.75 3.21 -17.42
C THR A 140 14.22 3.62 -16.03
N TYR A 141 15.38 3.10 -15.59
CA TYR A 141 15.96 3.47 -14.30
C TYR A 141 16.29 4.96 -14.24
N SER A 142 17.01 5.49 -15.24
CA SER A 142 17.34 6.90 -15.31
C SER A 142 16.10 7.81 -15.25
N LYS A 143 15.02 7.40 -15.94
CA LYS A 143 13.76 8.15 -15.96
C LYS A 143 13.07 8.23 -14.61
N TYR A 144 13.09 7.16 -13.83
CA TYR A 144 12.33 7.02 -12.59
C TYR A 144 13.18 7.02 -11.32
N TYR A 145 14.47 7.31 -11.43
CA TYR A 145 15.44 7.29 -10.31
C TYR A 145 14.91 7.98 -9.05
N ALA A 146 14.46 9.24 -9.18
CA ALA A 146 13.99 10.03 -8.05
C ALA A 146 12.79 9.38 -7.35
N ILE A 147 11.81 8.88 -8.12
CA ILE A 147 10.58 8.27 -7.59
C ILE A 147 10.88 6.96 -6.86
N LEU A 148 11.87 6.18 -7.33
CA LEU A 148 12.22 4.89 -6.74
C LEU A 148 12.88 5.02 -5.35
N HIS A 149 13.41 6.19 -5.00
CA HIS A 149 14.05 6.47 -3.71
C HIS A 149 13.10 7.16 -2.71
N GLU A 150 11.87 7.43 -3.11
CA GLU A 150 10.85 7.93 -2.19
C GLU A 150 10.24 6.74 -1.44
N ASP A 151 10.10 6.85 -0.11
CA ASP A 151 9.44 5.83 0.73
C ASP A 151 7.91 5.86 0.55
N GLU A 152 7.45 5.98 -0.69
CA GLU A 152 6.04 6.03 -1.03
C GLU A 152 5.61 4.79 -1.81
N PRO A 153 4.35 4.34 -1.64
CA PRO A 153 3.79 3.29 -2.47
C PRO A 153 3.77 3.66 -3.94
N LEU A 154 4.22 2.74 -4.78
CA LEU A 154 4.34 2.88 -6.23
C LEU A 154 3.39 1.95 -6.96
N VAL A 155 2.97 2.35 -8.13
CA VAL A 155 2.35 1.51 -9.17
C VAL A 155 3.37 1.32 -10.27
N ILE A 156 3.71 0.08 -10.58
CA ILE A 156 4.69 -0.27 -11.60
C ILE A 156 4.00 -1.10 -12.68
N SER A 157 4.05 -0.60 -13.90
CA SER A 157 3.62 -1.35 -15.10
C SER A 157 4.83 -1.92 -15.82
N GLY A 158 4.71 -3.13 -16.29
CA GLY A 158 5.79 -3.81 -16.99
C GLY A 158 5.33 -5.12 -17.63
N ILE A 159 6.29 -5.90 -18.05
CA ILE A 159 6.08 -7.23 -18.64
C ILE A 159 6.73 -8.31 -17.79
N ILE A 160 6.04 -9.44 -17.72
CA ILE A 160 6.57 -10.63 -17.04
C ILE A 160 7.75 -11.21 -17.84
N ASP A 161 8.80 -11.55 -17.12
CA ASP A 161 9.94 -12.31 -17.61
C ASP A 161 10.05 -13.59 -16.76
N MET A 162 9.70 -14.72 -17.37
CA MET A 162 9.80 -16.03 -16.73
C MET A 162 11.18 -16.57 -16.92
N GLY A 163 12.10 -16.21 -16.01
CA GLY A 163 13.42 -16.86 -15.96
C GLY A 163 13.36 -18.26 -15.34
N ASP A 164 14.45 -19.02 -15.52
CA ASP A 164 14.53 -20.41 -15.06
C ASP A 164 14.33 -20.58 -13.53
N GLU A 165 14.65 -19.56 -12.73
CA GLU A 165 14.61 -19.65 -11.26
C GLU A 165 13.48 -18.84 -10.60
N SER A 166 12.99 -17.79 -11.25
CA SER A 166 11.99 -16.89 -10.65
C SER A 166 11.27 -16.03 -11.68
N VAL A 167 10.02 -15.67 -11.37
CA VAL A 167 9.26 -14.70 -12.13
C VAL A 167 9.74 -13.30 -11.77
N LYS A 168 10.03 -12.50 -12.80
CA LYS A 168 10.47 -11.11 -12.66
C LYS A 168 9.58 -10.20 -13.48
N ILE A 169 9.53 -8.93 -13.12
CA ILE A 169 8.85 -7.91 -13.90
C ILE A 169 9.90 -6.99 -14.50
N ILE A 170 9.87 -6.80 -15.80
CA ILE A 170 10.66 -5.78 -16.47
C ILE A 170 9.83 -4.50 -16.50
N ALA A 171 10.23 -3.53 -15.69
CA ALA A 171 9.51 -2.27 -15.54
C ALA A 171 9.55 -1.43 -16.81
N GLN A 172 8.42 -0.85 -17.16
CA GLN A 172 8.25 0.10 -18.27
C GLN A 172 7.80 1.47 -17.77
N GLU A 173 6.90 1.51 -16.79
CA GLU A 173 6.36 2.75 -16.24
C GLU A 173 6.23 2.66 -14.72
N VAL A 174 6.48 3.79 -14.04
CA VAL A 174 6.32 3.95 -12.60
C VAL A 174 5.52 5.20 -12.31
N THR A 175 4.55 5.08 -11.42
CA THR A 175 3.73 6.21 -10.95
C THR A 175 3.54 6.09 -9.45
N PRO A 176 3.69 7.16 -8.64
CA PRO A 176 3.28 7.15 -7.25
C PRO A 176 1.82 6.72 -7.11
N LEU A 177 1.52 5.85 -6.15
CA LEU A 177 0.18 5.26 -6.00
C LEU A 177 -0.91 6.32 -5.83
N HIS A 178 -0.64 7.36 -5.03
CA HIS A 178 -1.59 8.47 -4.86
C HIS A 178 -1.95 9.12 -6.19
N LYS A 179 -0.95 9.39 -7.09
CA LYS A 179 -1.19 9.95 -8.41
C LYS A 179 -1.91 8.99 -9.36
N ALA A 180 -1.65 7.68 -9.23
CA ALA A 180 -2.35 6.69 -10.03
C ALA A 180 -3.84 6.62 -9.65
N LEU A 181 -4.15 6.81 -8.36
CA LEU A 181 -5.52 6.86 -7.85
C LEU A 181 -6.23 8.19 -8.10
N GLU A 182 -5.49 9.27 -8.30
CA GLU A 182 -6.04 10.58 -8.70
C GLU A 182 -6.56 10.64 -10.13
N LYS A 183 -6.36 9.58 -10.94
CA LYS A 183 -6.94 9.54 -12.29
C LYS A 183 -8.46 9.70 -12.18
N PRO A 184 -9.01 10.77 -12.69
CA PRO A 184 -10.45 11.01 -12.59
C PRO A 184 -11.15 9.99 -13.47
N TYR A 185 -11.69 8.95 -12.86
CA TYR A 185 -12.74 8.20 -13.52
C TYR A 185 -13.89 9.17 -13.75
N LYS A 186 -14.40 9.22 -14.97
CA LYS A 186 -15.54 10.08 -15.29
C LYS A 186 -16.85 9.36 -15.01
N TYR A 187 -16.87 8.05 -15.26
CA TYR A 187 -18.07 7.23 -15.15
C TYR A 187 -17.77 5.73 -15.02
N VAL A 188 -18.78 5.00 -14.59
CA VAL A 188 -18.79 3.54 -14.50
C VAL A 188 -19.63 2.99 -15.64
N ARG A 189 -19.12 2.00 -16.37
CA ARG A 189 -19.85 1.28 -17.41
C ARG A 189 -20.12 -0.16 -17.00
N PHE A 190 -21.37 -0.59 -17.13
CA PHE A 190 -21.76 -1.99 -16.99
C PHE A 190 -22.06 -2.55 -18.37
N ILE A 191 -21.23 -3.51 -18.82
CA ILE A 191 -21.40 -4.17 -20.11
C ILE A 191 -22.28 -5.40 -19.93
N ILE A 192 -23.37 -5.47 -20.66
CA ILE A 192 -24.41 -6.49 -20.53
C ILE A 192 -24.74 -7.09 -21.88
N ASP A 193 -24.66 -8.40 -21.99
CA ASP A 193 -25.16 -9.14 -23.16
C ASP A 193 -26.69 -9.31 -23.04
N ALA A 194 -27.44 -8.70 -23.97
CA ALA A 194 -28.90 -8.73 -23.98
C ALA A 194 -29.48 -10.15 -24.00
N ASN A 195 -28.73 -11.09 -24.56
CA ASN A 195 -29.18 -12.50 -24.66
C ASN A 195 -28.98 -13.31 -23.37
N LYS A 196 -28.15 -12.79 -22.45
CA LYS A 196 -27.81 -13.47 -21.19
C LYS A 196 -28.44 -12.83 -19.96
N ILE A 197 -29.10 -11.67 -20.13
CA ILE A 197 -29.63 -10.93 -18.99
C ILE A 197 -30.94 -11.54 -18.51
N LEU A 198 -31.04 -11.81 -17.22
CA LEU A 198 -32.24 -12.23 -16.53
C LEU A 198 -32.83 -11.07 -15.72
N PRO A 199 -34.16 -11.02 -15.50
CA PRO A 199 -34.78 -10.00 -14.65
C PRO A 199 -34.17 -9.92 -13.23
N GLU A 200 -33.75 -11.06 -12.70
CA GLU A 200 -33.08 -11.16 -11.38
C GLU A 200 -31.72 -10.51 -11.37
N THR A 201 -30.96 -10.60 -12.47
CA THR A 201 -29.66 -9.93 -12.66
C THR A 201 -29.80 -8.42 -12.58
N ILE A 202 -30.82 -7.86 -13.25
CA ILE A 202 -31.12 -6.42 -13.20
C ILE A 202 -31.51 -5.98 -11.80
N LYS A 203 -32.31 -6.79 -11.08
CA LYS A 203 -32.71 -6.48 -9.72
C LYS A 203 -31.50 -6.46 -8.79
N SER A 204 -30.64 -7.47 -8.85
CA SER A 204 -29.41 -7.56 -8.07
C SER A 204 -28.46 -6.40 -8.37
N LEU A 205 -28.27 -6.03 -9.64
CA LEU A 205 -27.48 -4.87 -10.03
C LEU A 205 -28.05 -3.57 -9.46
N LYS A 206 -29.38 -3.38 -9.52
CA LYS A 206 -30.04 -2.21 -8.95
C LYS A 206 -29.83 -2.10 -7.43
N ASP A 207 -29.86 -3.21 -6.71
CA ASP A 207 -29.65 -3.22 -5.27
C ASP A 207 -28.17 -2.93 -4.94
N THR A 208 -27.23 -3.43 -5.74
CA THR A 208 -25.80 -3.10 -5.63
C THR A 208 -25.55 -1.63 -5.92
N ILE A 209 -26.13 -1.04 -6.96
CA ILE A 209 -26.04 0.38 -7.28
C ILE A 209 -26.52 1.24 -6.10
N LYS A 210 -27.61 0.87 -5.45
CA LYS A 210 -28.12 1.60 -4.28
C LYS A 210 -27.17 1.53 -3.08
N LYS A 211 -26.45 0.43 -2.90
CA LYS A 211 -25.49 0.21 -1.81
C LYS A 211 -24.24 1.07 -1.97
N TYR A 212 -23.78 1.27 -3.20
CA TYR A 212 -22.54 1.99 -3.51
C TYR A 212 -22.79 3.39 -4.10
N ARG A 213 -23.74 4.15 -3.55
CA ARG A 213 -24.01 5.52 -3.99
C ARG A 213 -22.81 6.43 -3.82
N GLY A 214 -22.53 7.27 -4.83
CA GLY A 214 -21.38 8.17 -4.85
C GLY A 214 -21.50 9.30 -5.88
N HIS A 215 -20.38 9.67 -6.49
CA HIS A 215 -20.27 10.88 -7.32
C HIS A 215 -20.14 10.62 -8.82
N TYR A 216 -19.75 9.39 -9.20
CA TYR A 216 -19.45 9.03 -10.58
C TYR A 216 -20.71 8.63 -11.34
N GLU A 217 -20.86 9.15 -12.55
CA GLU A 217 -21.95 8.77 -13.43
C GLU A 217 -21.89 7.28 -13.78
N SER A 218 -23.03 6.68 -13.98
CA SER A 218 -23.11 5.26 -14.35
C SER A 218 -23.90 5.05 -15.64
N TYR A 219 -23.39 4.16 -16.47
CA TYR A 219 -23.95 3.82 -17.77
C TYR A 219 -24.10 2.31 -17.93
N MET A 220 -25.17 1.89 -18.57
CA MET A 220 -25.40 0.51 -18.96
C MET A 220 -25.21 0.39 -20.47
N HIS A 221 -24.30 -0.49 -20.87
CA HIS A 221 -24.01 -0.81 -22.26
C HIS A 221 -24.61 -2.17 -22.59
N ILE A 222 -25.74 -2.19 -23.29
CA ILE A 222 -26.44 -3.39 -23.66
C ILE A 222 -25.99 -3.80 -25.05
N ILE A 223 -25.33 -4.94 -25.15
CA ILE A 223 -24.86 -5.52 -26.42
C ILE A 223 -25.86 -6.56 -26.91
N ASN A 224 -26.37 -6.34 -28.13
CA ASN A 224 -27.25 -7.31 -28.82
C ASN A 224 -26.66 -7.59 -30.20
N GLY A 225 -25.89 -8.66 -30.32
CA GLY A 225 -25.18 -9.01 -31.54
C GLY A 225 -24.20 -7.92 -31.98
N LYS A 226 -24.53 -7.20 -33.05
CA LYS A 226 -23.71 -6.08 -33.57
C LYS A 226 -24.18 -4.71 -33.10
N SER A 227 -25.26 -4.64 -32.34
CA SER A 227 -25.84 -3.38 -31.85
C SER A 227 -25.46 -3.16 -30.39
N GLU A 228 -25.08 -1.94 -30.06
CA GLU A 228 -24.83 -1.48 -28.70
C GLU A 228 -25.82 -0.36 -28.38
N THR A 229 -26.47 -0.48 -27.21
CA THR A 229 -27.34 0.56 -26.66
C THR A 229 -26.74 1.05 -25.36
N ILE A 230 -26.46 2.34 -25.27
CA ILE A 230 -25.92 2.98 -24.09
C ILE A 230 -27.05 3.69 -23.35
N ILE A 231 -27.23 3.37 -22.09
CA ILE A 231 -28.26 3.96 -21.22
C ILE A 231 -27.58 4.65 -20.04
N TYR A 232 -27.81 5.96 -19.91
CA TYR A 232 -27.47 6.68 -18.67
C TYR A 232 -28.45 6.28 -17.56
N LEU A 233 -27.94 5.87 -16.41
CA LEU A 233 -28.78 5.35 -15.33
C LEU A 233 -29.40 6.46 -14.45
N GLY A 234 -29.01 7.71 -14.67
CA GLY A 234 -29.55 8.88 -13.97
C GLY A 234 -28.74 9.25 -12.71
N ASP A 235 -29.01 10.45 -12.21
CA ASP A 235 -28.26 11.01 -11.07
C ASP A 235 -28.47 10.24 -9.77
N ASP A 236 -29.60 9.59 -9.60
CA ASP A 236 -29.90 8.74 -8.44
C ASP A 236 -29.06 7.44 -8.43
N CYS A 237 -28.43 7.13 -9.54
CA CYS A 237 -27.59 5.93 -9.73
C CYS A 237 -26.10 6.27 -9.84
N ARG A 238 -25.66 7.43 -9.37
CA ARG A 238 -24.25 7.78 -9.25
C ARG A 238 -23.58 6.86 -8.24
N LEU A 239 -22.36 6.43 -8.53
CA LEU A 239 -21.64 5.39 -7.79
C LEU A 239 -20.36 5.93 -7.14
N ASP A 240 -19.97 5.27 -6.06
CA ASP A 240 -18.62 5.39 -5.50
C ASP A 240 -17.76 4.25 -6.09
N ILE A 241 -16.65 4.63 -6.73
CA ILE A 241 -15.77 3.67 -7.40
C ILE A 241 -14.82 3.07 -6.38
N ASN A 242 -14.99 1.78 -6.09
CA ASN A 242 -14.11 1.01 -5.24
C ASN A 242 -14.05 -0.46 -5.68
N GLU A 243 -13.11 -1.21 -5.15
CA GLU A 243 -12.90 -2.62 -5.50
C GLU A 243 -14.09 -3.51 -5.11
N ASN A 244 -14.78 -3.20 -4.02
CA ASN A 244 -15.93 -3.98 -3.56
C ASN A 244 -17.11 -3.85 -4.53
N LEU A 245 -17.36 -2.65 -5.06
CA LEU A 245 -18.33 -2.43 -6.13
C LEU A 245 -18.00 -3.34 -7.33
N ARG A 246 -16.72 -3.34 -7.77
CA ARG A 246 -16.27 -4.14 -8.90
C ARG A 246 -16.47 -5.63 -8.65
N LYS A 247 -16.06 -6.14 -7.49
CA LYS A 247 -16.23 -7.56 -7.12
C LYS A 247 -17.69 -7.98 -7.09
N GLU A 248 -18.58 -7.15 -6.52
CA GLU A 248 -20.01 -7.46 -6.47
C GLU A 248 -20.65 -7.41 -7.87
N THR A 249 -20.33 -6.41 -8.68
CA THR A 249 -20.87 -6.28 -10.02
C THR A 249 -20.33 -7.35 -10.98
N ASP A 250 -19.05 -7.70 -10.89
CA ASP A 250 -18.47 -8.79 -11.68
C ASP A 250 -19.07 -10.17 -11.31
N ARG A 251 -19.45 -10.37 -10.04
CA ARG A 251 -20.19 -11.57 -9.62
C ARG A 251 -21.59 -11.65 -10.25
N ILE A 252 -22.24 -10.50 -10.45
CA ILE A 252 -23.60 -10.42 -10.99
C ILE A 252 -23.60 -10.49 -12.53
N LEU A 253 -22.66 -9.79 -13.18
CA LEU A 253 -22.65 -9.57 -14.63
C LEU A 253 -21.62 -10.44 -15.36
N GLY A 254 -20.66 -11.00 -14.64
CA GLY A 254 -19.49 -11.69 -15.19
C GLY A 254 -18.22 -10.86 -15.05
N GLU A 255 -17.07 -11.54 -14.98
CA GLU A 255 -15.76 -10.93 -14.81
C GLU A 255 -15.46 -9.97 -15.99
N GLY A 256 -15.03 -8.76 -15.67
CA GLY A 256 -14.71 -7.71 -16.65
C GLY A 256 -15.92 -6.97 -17.24
N ALA A 257 -17.13 -7.25 -16.77
CA ALA A 257 -18.33 -6.54 -17.21
C ALA A 257 -18.42 -5.11 -16.65
N THR A 258 -17.66 -4.80 -15.59
CA THR A 258 -17.60 -3.46 -15.00
C THR A 258 -16.33 -2.74 -15.40
N ILE A 259 -16.46 -1.60 -16.09
CA ILE A 259 -15.36 -0.79 -16.58
C ILE A 259 -15.44 0.60 -15.98
N TYR A 260 -14.36 1.06 -15.40
CA TYR A 260 -14.16 2.43 -14.95
C TYR A 260 -13.44 3.24 -16.05
N SER A 261 -13.97 4.40 -16.41
CA SER A 261 -13.45 5.24 -17.52
C SER A 261 -13.36 6.70 -17.12
#